data_9d53b7e311aeca699fa65366f736b3fa
#
_entry.id   9d53b7e311aeca699fa65366f736b3fa
#
_cell.length_a   1.000
_cell.length_b   1.000
_cell.length_c   1.000
_cell.angle_alpha   90.00
_cell.angle_beta   90.00
_cell.angle_gamma   90.00
#
_symmetry.space_group_name_H-M   'P 1'
#
loop_
_entity.id
_entity.type
_entity.pdbx_description
1 polymer ?
#
loop_
_entity_poly.entity_id
_entity_poly.type
_entity_poly.pdbx_seq_one_letter_code
_entity_poly.pdbx_strand_id
1 'polypeptide(L)'
;MQINLQGKNIELTEAIKEYVGKRVTNLEKLLSGLEAKKGEARVNFEVTKTTNHHKAGEIFHASCMISIDGKKFYGESDHEDLYSAIDEVKETLFSDIQKNKDRRQTLFKRGAMSVKKMLKGLTKRNPFTSKY
;
A
#
# COMPACT_ATOMS: atom_id res chain seq x y z
N MET A 1 -6.63 -5.44 11.15
CA MET A 1 -6.87 -4.44 10.10
C MET A 1 -8.35 -4.09 10.05
N GLN A 2 -8.64 -2.82 10.08
CA GLN A 2 -10.02 -2.35 10.00
C GLN A 2 -10.31 -1.92 8.58
N ILE A 3 -11.39 -2.44 8.02
CA ILE A 3 -11.78 -2.14 6.65
C ILE A 3 -13.12 -1.45 6.65
N ASN A 4 -13.19 -0.29 6.01
CA ASN A 4 -14.41 0.46 5.88
C ASN A 4 -14.70 0.59 4.39
N LEU A 5 -15.84 0.10 3.95
CA LEU A 5 -16.24 0.15 2.56
C LEU A 5 -17.47 1.02 2.41
N GLN A 6 -17.41 2.00 1.53
CA GLN A 6 -18.51 2.91 1.28
C GLN A 6 -18.83 2.96 -0.20
N GLY A 7 -20.09 3.18 -0.50
CA GLY A 7 -20.55 3.35 -1.88
C GLY A 7 -21.31 4.65 -2.03
N LYS A 8 -21.05 5.37 -3.11
CA LYS A 8 -21.80 6.58 -3.44
C LYS A 8 -22.45 6.38 -4.79
N ASN A 9 -23.73 6.63 -4.85
CA ASN A 9 -24.49 6.45 -6.09
C ASN A 9 -24.43 5.02 -6.63
N ILE A 10 -24.14 4.07 -5.77
CA ILE A 10 -24.07 2.68 -6.15
C ILE A 10 -24.45 1.84 -4.93
N GLU A 11 -25.15 0.76 -5.17
CA GLU A 11 -25.52 -0.14 -4.11
C GLU A 11 -24.40 -1.16 -3.92
N LEU A 12 -23.96 -1.34 -2.70
CA LEU A 12 -22.94 -2.31 -2.40
C LEU A 12 -23.55 -3.70 -2.30
N THR A 13 -23.42 -4.48 -3.35
CA THR A 13 -23.92 -5.85 -3.34
C THR A 13 -22.94 -6.75 -2.62
N GLU A 14 -23.40 -7.94 -2.26
CA GLU A 14 -22.52 -8.91 -1.63
C GLU A 14 -21.33 -9.26 -2.53
N ALA A 15 -21.57 -9.31 -3.84
CA ALA A 15 -20.51 -9.60 -4.79
C ALA A 15 -19.41 -8.52 -4.74
N ILE A 16 -19.81 -7.26 -4.65
CA ILE A 16 -18.85 -6.16 -4.57
C ILE A 16 -18.08 -6.21 -3.25
N LYS A 17 -18.79 -6.44 -2.15
CA LYS A 17 -18.15 -6.54 -0.85
C LYS A 17 -17.14 -7.68 -0.81
N GLU A 18 -17.50 -8.80 -1.38
CA GLU A 18 -16.62 -9.95 -1.40
C GLU A 18 -15.40 -9.71 -2.29
N TYR A 19 -15.62 -9.08 -3.43
CA TYR A 19 -14.53 -8.78 -4.35
C TYR A 19 -13.52 -7.81 -3.71
N VAL A 20 -14.01 -6.74 -3.12
CA VAL A 20 -13.15 -5.78 -2.42
C VAL A 20 -12.43 -6.47 -1.27
N GLY A 21 -13.14 -7.30 -0.52
CA GLY A 21 -12.56 -8.02 0.60
C GLY A 21 -11.39 -8.89 0.19
N LYS A 22 -11.51 -9.58 -0.93
CA LYS A 22 -10.43 -10.43 -1.41
C LYS A 22 -9.21 -9.60 -1.84
N ARG A 23 -9.45 -8.48 -2.49
CA ARG A 23 -8.34 -7.62 -2.93
C ARG A 23 -7.64 -6.98 -1.75
N VAL A 24 -8.40 -6.57 -0.74
CA VAL A 24 -7.81 -5.99 0.46
C VAL A 24 -7.03 -7.04 1.24
N THR A 25 -7.51 -8.28 1.26
CA THR A 25 -6.80 -9.36 1.91
C THR A 25 -5.41 -9.58 1.29
N ASN A 26 -5.30 -9.42 -0.01
CA ASN A 26 -4.00 -9.52 -0.67
C ASN A 26 -3.05 -8.42 -0.22
N LEU A 27 -3.59 -7.23 0.05
CA LEU A 27 -2.79 -6.13 0.57
C LEU A 27 -2.42 -6.36 2.04
N GLU A 28 -3.29 -7.04 2.77
CA GLU A 28 -3.05 -7.30 4.19
C GLU A 28 -1.77 -8.09 4.42
N LYS A 29 -1.51 -9.06 3.57
CA LYS A 29 -0.29 -9.84 3.68
C LYS A 29 0.94 -8.98 3.55
N LEU A 30 0.88 -8.00 2.66
CA LEU A 30 1.99 -7.09 2.45
C LEU A 30 2.10 -6.11 3.60
N LEU A 31 0.96 -5.64 4.11
CA LEU A 31 0.93 -4.69 5.20
C LEU A 31 1.38 -5.30 6.53
N SER A 32 1.20 -6.59 6.71
CA SER A 32 1.58 -7.23 7.95
C SER A 32 3.07 -7.04 8.25
N GLY A 33 3.88 -6.90 7.23
CA GLY A 33 5.28 -6.63 7.43
C GLY A 33 5.58 -5.20 7.89
N LEU A 34 4.62 -4.30 7.71
CA LEU A 34 4.76 -2.91 8.11
C LEU A 34 4.05 -2.60 9.42
N GLU A 35 3.14 -3.47 9.85
CA GLU A 35 2.42 -3.25 11.08
C GLU A 35 3.36 -3.47 12.20
N ALA A 36 4.09 -2.50 12.50
CA ALA A 36 5.08 -2.77 13.38
C ALA A 36 4.64 -2.72 14.75
N LYS A 37 4.28 -1.78 15.27
CA LYS A 37 4.19 -1.73 16.63
C LYS A 37 3.09 -0.99 17.17
N LYS A 38 2.47 -0.20 16.40
CA LYS A 38 1.55 0.68 16.95
C LYS A 38 0.19 0.57 16.48
N GLY A 39 -0.31 -0.50 16.26
CA GLY A 39 -1.69 -0.58 15.97
C GLY A 39 -2.01 -1.07 14.62
N GLU A 40 -3.30 -1.13 14.34
CA GLU A 40 -3.79 -1.76 13.14
C GLU A 40 -3.84 -0.82 11.97
N ALA A 41 -3.68 -1.37 10.80
CA ALA A 41 -3.90 -0.62 9.57
C ALA A 41 -5.39 -0.31 9.43
N ARG A 42 -5.70 0.85 8.93
CA ARG A 42 -7.06 1.24 8.62
C ARG A 42 -7.19 1.40 7.13
N VAL A 43 -8.19 0.76 6.58
CA VAL A 43 -8.42 0.78 5.13
C VAL A 43 -9.78 1.40 4.87
N ASN A 44 -9.81 2.50 4.13
CA ASN A 44 -11.06 3.12 3.71
C ASN A 44 -11.17 2.95 2.21
N PHE A 45 -12.12 2.14 1.78
CA PHE A 45 -12.34 1.87 0.37
C PHE A 45 -13.67 2.49 -0.05
N GLU A 46 -13.66 3.26 -1.12
CA GLU A 46 -14.86 3.91 -1.61
C GLU A 46 -15.06 3.61 -3.08
N VAL A 47 -16.27 3.28 -3.46
CA VAL A 47 -16.64 3.09 -4.86
C VAL A 47 -17.76 4.05 -5.19
N THR A 48 -17.70 4.65 -6.36
CA THR A 48 -18.68 5.63 -6.80
C THR A 48 -19.03 5.35 -8.23
N LYS A 49 -20.31 5.51 -8.55
CA LYS A 49 -20.77 5.39 -9.92
C LYS A 49 -21.02 6.81 -10.42
N THR A 50 -20.33 7.19 -11.46
CA THR A 50 -20.52 8.52 -12.04
C THR A 50 -21.05 8.37 -13.45
N THR A 51 -21.87 9.30 -13.86
CA THR A 51 -22.41 9.30 -15.21
C THR A 51 -21.73 10.44 -15.97
N ASN A 52 -21.14 10.09 -17.10
CA ASN A 52 -20.51 11.11 -17.90
C ASN A 52 -21.49 11.54 -18.98
N HIS A 53 -21.95 12.76 -18.90
CA HIS A 53 -22.96 13.25 -19.84
C HIS A 53 -22.41 13.43 -21.26
N HIS A 54 -21.14 13.51 -21.42
CA HIS A 54 -20.55 13.71 -22.75
C HIS A 54 -20.24 12.42 -23.48
N LYS A 55 -20.29 11.30 -22.77
CA LYS A 55 -20.04 10.00 -23.35
C LYS A 55 -21.14 9.08 -22.92
N ALA A 56 -21.57 8.23 -23.80
CA ALA A 56 -22.55 7.25 -23.43
C ALA A 56 -21.85 6.25 -22.52
N GLY A 57 -22.39 6.03 -21.34
CA GLY A 57 -21.89 5.00 -20.47
C GLY A 57 -21.64 5.49 -19.05
N GLU A 58 -21.46 4.53 -18.18
CA GLU A 58 -21.24 4.79 -16.78
C GLU A 58 -19.77 4.61 -16.48
N ILE A 59 -19.26 5.43 -15.63
CA ILE A 59 -17.86 5.30 -15.18
C ILE A 59 -17.89 5.06 -13.69
N PHE A 60 -17.09 4.09 -13.27
CA PHE A 60 -16.97 3.75 -11.86
C PHE A 60 -15.64 4.30 -11.36
N HIS A 61 -15.69 4.92 -10.23
CA HIS A 61 -14.52 5.45 -9.57
C HIS A 61 -14.28 4.63 -8.31
N ALA A 62 -13.09 4.15 -8.12
CA ALA A 62 -12.69 3.45 -6.91
C ALA A 62 -11.53 4.18 -6.28
N SER A 63 -11.52 4.28 -4.98
CA SER A 63 -10.41 4.87 -4.25
C SER A 63 -10.20 4.13 -2.95
N CYS A 64 -8.99 4.13 -2.48
CA CYS A 64 -8.65 3.47 -1.23
C CYS A 64 -7.54 4.22 -0.53
N MET A 65 -7.74 4.48 0.75
CA MET A 65 -6.73 5.09 1.59
C MET A 65 -6.38 4.09 2.67
N ILE A 66 -5.09 3.82 2.83
CA ILE A 66 -4.61 2.95 3.89
C ILE A 66 -3.75 3.78 4.83
N SER A 67 -4.08 3.72 6.11
CA SER A 67 -3.30 4.41 7.13
C SER A 67 -2.69 3.36 8.05
N ILE A 68 -1.38 3.39 8.20
CA ILE A 68 -0.71 2.44 9.05
C ILE A 68 0.52 3.12 9.66
N ASP A 69 0.61 3.11 10.96
CA ASP A 69 1.76 3.62 11.69
C ASP A 69 2.23 5.00 11.23
N GLY A 70 1.29 5.90 11.04
CA GLY A 70 1.60 7.27 10.61
C GLY A 70 1.83 7.41 9.12
N LYS A 71 1.83 6.33 8.38
CA LYS A 71 2.00 6.38 6.94
C LYS A 71 0.67 6.23 6.25
N LYS A 72 0.53 6.86 5.11
CA LYS A 72 -0.69 6.77 4.33
C LYS A 72 -0.36 6.39 2.90
N PHE A 73 -1.14 5.47 2.39
CA PHE A 73 -1.06 5.07 0.99
C PHE A 73 -2.41 5.33 0.35
N TYR A 74 -2.42 5.86 -0.83
CA TYR A 74 -3.66 6.21 -1.51
C TYR A 74 -3.60 5.76 -2.95
N GLY A 75 -4.71 5.24 -3.44
CA GLY A 75 -4.86 4.87 -4.84
C GLY A 75 -6.26 5.17 -5.32
N GLU A 76 -6.39 5.53 -6.57
CA GLU A 76 -7.70 5.76 -7.16
C GLU A 76 -7.66 5.39 -8.63
N SER A 77 -8.81 5.07 -9.18
CA SER A 77 -8.92 4.70 -10.58
C SER A 77 -10.35 4.91 -11.07
N ASP A 78 -10.46 5.30 -12.33
CA ASP A 78 -11.75 5.40 -13.01
C ASP A 78 -11.75 4.38 -14.12
N HIS A 79 -12.84 3.67 -14.26
CA HIS A 79 -12.95 2.65 -15.30
C HIS A 79 -14.41 2.40 -15.65
N GLU A 80 -14.65 1.92 -16.84
CA GLU A 80 -16.01 1.56 -17.26
C GLU A 80 -16.51 0.34 -16.51
N ASP A 81 -15.61 -0.51 -16.05
CA ASP A 81 -15.95 -1.69 -15.28
C ASP A 81 -15.54 -1.49 -13.83
N LEU A 82 -16.46 -1.66 -12.91
CA LEU A 82 -16.20 -1.47 -11.49
C LEU A 82 -15.11 -2.40 -10.97
N TYR A 83 -15.15 -3.65 -11.37
CA TYR A 83 -14.15 -4.61 -10.87
C TYR A 83 -12.76 -4.28 -11.38
N SER A 84 -12.66 -3.76 -12.59
CA SER A 84 -11.38 -3.31 -13.11
C SER A 84 -10.86 -2.09 -12.35
N ALA A 85 -11.76 -1.18 -11.97
CA ALA A 85 -11.36 -0.03 -11.17
C ALA A 85 -10.82 -0.48 -9.81
N ILE A 86 -11.47 -1.43 -9.19
CA ILE A 86 -11.02 -1.98 -7.91
C ILE A 86 -9.65 -2.64 -8.06
N ASP A 87 -9.45 -3.41 -9.13
CA ASP A 87 -8.18 -4.07 -9.37
C ASP A 87 -7.05 -3.06 -9.59
N GLU A 88 -7.32 -2.00 -10.33
CA GLU A 88 -6.30 -0.98 -10.57
C GLU A 88 -5.90 -0.27 -9.28
N VAL A 89 -6.87 0.00 -8.41
CA VAL A 89 -6.59 0.59 -7.11
C VAL A 89 -5.70 -0.33 -6.28
N LYS A 90 -6.04 -1.62 -6.28
CA LYS A 90 -5.27 -2.61 -5.54
C LYS A 90 -3.85 -2.70 -6.08
N GLU A 91 -3.67 -2.69 -7.40
CA GLU A 91 -2.34 -2.77 -7.99
C GLU A 91 -1.50 -1.52 -7.66
N THR A 92 -2.12 -0.35 -7.69
CA THR A 92 -1.43 0.88 -7.33
C THR A 92 -0.95 0.83 -5.89
N LEU A 93 -1.82 0.43 -4.99
CA LEU A 93 -1.47 0.33 -3.57
C LEU A 93 -0.42 -0.74 -3.33
N PHE A 94 -0.55 -1.87 -3.98
CA PHE A 94 0.42 -2.95 -3.84
C PHE A 94 1.81 -2.47 -4.23
N SER A 95 1.89 -1.79 -5.36
CA SER A 95 3.15 -1.26 -5.86
C SER A 95 3.75 -0.22 -4.91
N ASP A 96 2.93 0.70 -4.41
CA ASP A 96 3.40 1.76 -3.53
C ASP A 96 3.88 1.20 -2.19
N ILE A 97 3.14 0.26 -1.64
CA ILE A 97 3.53 -0.37 -0.37
C ILE A 97 4.82 -1.17 -0.56
N GLN A 98 4.92 -1.90 -1.67
CA GLN A 98 6.10 -2.70 -1.95
C GLN A 98 7.33 -1.80 -2.11
N LYS A 99 7.20 -0.68 -2.80
CA LYS A 99 8.30 0.27 -2.96
C LYS A 99 8.73 0.84 -1.61
N ASN A 100 7.78 1.14 -0.75
CA ASN A 100 8.08 1.65 0.57
C ASN A 100 8.82 0.60 1.40
N LYS A 101 8.39 -0.65 1.30
CA LYS A 101 9.01 -1.74 2.01
C LYS A 101 10.44 -1.96 1.52
N ASP A 102 10.63 -1.96 0.22
CA ASP A 102 11.95 -2.15 -0.37
C ASP A 102 12.89 -1.02 0.02
N ARG A 103 12.39 0.20 0.02
CA ARG A 103 13.19 1.36 0.41
C ARG A 103 13.65 1.24 1.86
N ARG A 104 12.76 0.82 2.74
CA ARG A 104 13.09 0.65 4.16
C ARG A 104 14.15 -0.44 4.33
N GLN A 105 14.02 -1.53 3.61
CA GLN A 105 15.01 -2.59 3.68
C GLN A 105 16.36 -2.13 3.17
N THR A 106 16.38 -1.39 2.09
CA THR A 106 17.61 -0.86 1.53
C THR A 106 18.32 0.08 2.51
N LEU A 107 17.56 0.98 3.13
CA LEU A 107 18.12 1.90 4.11
C LEU A 107 18.64 1.16 5.32
N PHE A 108 17.95 0.14 5.75
CA PHE A 108 18.38 -0.66 6.88
C PHE A 108 19.69 -1.36 6.55
N LYS A 109 19.81 -1.94 5.38
CA LYS A 109 21.03 -2.61 4.96
C LYS A 109 22.21 -1.64 4.88
N ARG A 110 21.97 -0.45 4.35
CA ARG A 110 22.99 0.58 4.27
C ARG A 110 23.47 0.98 5.66
N GLY A 111 22.52 1.17 6.58
CA GLY A 111 22.85 1.49 7.95
C GLY A 111 23.67 0.41 8.62
N ALA A 112 23.28 -0.83 8.42
CA ALA A 112 24.00 -1.96 8.99
C ALA A 112 25.42 -2.04 8.45
N MET A 113 25.58 -1.81 7.16
CA MET A 113 26.91 -1.82 6.55
C MET A 113 27.78 -0.69 7.07
N SER A 114 27.21 0.47 7.28
CA SER A 114 27.95 1.59 7.82
C SER A 114 28.46 1.31 9.23
N VAL A 115 27.61 0.74 10.06
CA VAL A 115 28.00 0.38 11.42
C VAL A 115 29.09 -0.68 11.40
N LYS A 116 28.94 -1.64 10.51
CA LYS A 116 29.94 -2.69 10.39
C LYS A 116 31.28 -2.13 9.99
N LYS A 117 31.32 -1.20 9.05
CA LYS A 117 32.54 -0.56 8.65
C LYS A 117 33.17 0.18 9.81
N MET A 118 32.37 0.89 10.55
CA MET A 118 32.84 1.65 11.69
C MET A 118 33.46 0.73 12.74
N LEU A 119 32.80 -0.36 13.03
CA LEU A 119 33.31 -1.30 14.02
C LEU A 119 34.60 -1.95 13.55
N LYS A 120 34.69 -2.27 12.28
CA LYS A 120 35.93 -2.84 11.79
C LYS A 120 37.06 -1.84 11.83
N GLY A 121 36.80 -0.60 11.53
CA GLY A 121 37.80 0.45 11.64
C GLY A 121 38.30 0.59 13.03
N LEU A 122 37.44 0.45 14.01
CA LEU A 122 37.85 0.58 15.39
C LEU A 122 38.67 -0.63 15.84
N THR A 123 38.26 -1.80 15.44
CA THR A 123 38.96 -2.97 15.88
C THR A 123 40.27 -3.13 15.18
N LYS A 124 40.42 -2.70 13.98
CA LYS A 124 41.61 -2.88 13.31
C LYS A 124 42.47 -1.80 13.53
N ARG A 125 42.26 -0.98 14.05
CA ARG A 125 43.00 0.01 14.33
C ARG A 125 44.04 0.16 13.57
N ASN A 126 44.28 -0.29 13.08
CA ASN A 126 45.28 -0.32 12.49
C ASN A 126 45.01 0.20 11.49
N PRO A 127 45.06 0.73 11.39
CA PRO A 127 44.79 1.47 10.61
C PRO A 127 44.29 1.09 9.47
N PHE A 128 44.33 0.63 9.14
CA PHE A 128 44.08 0.30 8.19
C PHE A 128 43.07 -0.04 7.94
N THR A 129 42.72 -0.18 7.92
CA THR A 129 41.99 -0.60 7.87
C THR A 129 40.90 -0.72 7.40
N SER A 130 40.26 -0.76 7.30
CA SER A 130 39.19 -0.69 6.97
C SER A 130 38.86 -0.91 5.75
N LYS A 131 38.77 -1.67 5.29
CA LYS A 131 38.53 -1.90 4.21
C LYS A 131 37.29 -2.20 4.04
N TYR A 132 36.52 -1.93 3.90
CA TYR A 132 35.22 -2.19 3.67
C TYR A 132 34.67 -1.32 2.84
#